data_dac109b672754d4ffcb2580333001fef
#
_entry.id   dac109b672754d4ffcb2580333001fef
#
_cell.length_a   1.000
_cell.length_b   1.000
_cell.length_c   1.000
_cell.angle_alpha   90.00
_cell.angle_beta   90.00
_cell.angle_gamma   90.00
#
_symmetry.space_group_name_H-M   'P 1'
#
loop_
_entity.id
_entity.type
_entity.pdbx_description
1 polymer ?
#
loop_
_entity_poly.entity_id
_entity_poly.type
_entity_poly.pdbx_seq_one_letter_code
_entity_poly.pdbx_strand_id
1 'polypeptide(L)'
;KETALDVKHKCRALTDGPERAPARADLKGIGFDDEALSKPIIGVAHSWIETMPCNFNNRVLAAKVKEGVRAAGGTPMEVNTIAISDGITMGTEGMKTSLTSREVIADSIELVARGHLFDGIVCISGCDKTIPGTVMAMARLNIPGLMLYGGPILPGHFQGRDVACLLFPSDAPDHLPCF
;
A
#
# COMPACT_ATOMS: atom_id res chain seq x y z
N LYS A 1 -25.70 17.44 21.53
CA LYS A 1 -25.51 17.27 20.06
C LYS A 1 -24.04 17.01 19.89
N GLU A 2 -23.65 15.73 19.68
CA GLU A 2 -22.33 15.40 19.18
C GLU A 2 -22.19 16.09 17.82
N THR A 3 -21.29 17.04 17.70
CA THR A 3 -20.88 17.58 16.41
C THR A 3 -20.22 16.42 15.66
N ALA A 4 -20.86 15.97 14.59
CA ALA A 4 -20.25 14.97 13.69
C ALA A 4 -18.85 15.46 13.33
N LEU A 5 -17.84 14.63 13.57
CA LEU A 5 -16.45 14.95 13.25
C LEU A 5 -16.37 15.23 11.75
N ASP A 6 -15.94 16.42 11.37
CA ASP A 6 -15.72 16.74 9.97
C ASP A 6 -14.48 16.01 9.46
N VAL A 7 -14.70 14.81 8.94
CA VAL A 7 -13.64 13.91 8.47
C VAL A 7 -13.12 14.27 7.08
N LYS A 8 -13.88 15.03 6.28
CA LYS A 8 -13.41 15.58 5.02
C LYS A 8 -12.69 16.90 5.30
N HIS A 9 -11.38 16.87 5.27
CA HIS A 9 -10.56 18.00 5.71
C HIS A 9 -9.62 18.51 4.60
N LYS A 10 -8.55 17.78 4.29
CA LYS A 10 -7.53 18.23 3.33
C LYS A 10 -8.02 18.20 1.89
N CYS A 11 -8.74 17.15 1.51
CA CYS A 11 -9.20 16.96 0.14
C CYS A 11 -10.23 18.02 -0.32
N ARG A 12 -10.81 18.81 0.60
CA ARG A 12 -11.65 19.97 0.23
C ARG A 12 -10.94 20.92 -0.72
N ALA A 13 -9.67 21.20 -0.47
CA ALA A 13 -8.86 22.06 -1.33
C ALA A 13 -8.65 21.48 -2.75
N LEU A 14 -8.87 20.18 -2.93
CA LEU A 14 -8.79 19.50 -4.22
C LEU A 14 -10.14 19.46 -4.95
N THR A 15 -11.24 19.29 -4.21
CA THR A 15 -12.55 18.95 -4.78
C THR A 15 -13.62 20.05 -4.65
N ASP A 16 -13.50 20.96 -3.67
CA ASP A 16 -14.58 21.89 -3.36
C ASP A 16 -14.36 23.25 -4.05
N GLY A 17 -15.45 23.96 -4.31
CA GLY A 17 -15.43 25.29 -4.93
C GLY A 17 -15.51 25.27 -6.48
N PRO A 18 -15.94 26.37 -7.08
CA PRO A 18 -16.10 26.47 -8.54
C PRO A 18 -14.75 26.43 -9.28
N GLU A 19 -13.69 26.96 -8.68
CA GLU A 19 -12.33 26.97 -9.24
C GLU A 19 -11.73 25.58 -9.36
N ARG A 20 -12.30 24.58 -8.67
CA ARG A 20 -11.88 23.18 -8.73
C ARG A 20 -12.67 22.32 -9.73
N ALA A 21 -13.52 22.97 -10.55
CA ALA A 21 -14.28 22.27 -11.58
C ALA A 21 -13.40 21.45 -12.55
N PRO A 22 -12.23 21.95 -13.03
CA PRO A 22 -11.33 21.13 -13.86
C PRO A 22 -10.85 19.87 -13.13
N ALA A 23 -10.40 19.97 -11.89
CA ALA A 23 -9.93 18.82 -11.12
C ALA A 23 -11.04 17.77 -10.91
N ARG A 24 -12.27 18.22 -10.65
CA ARG A 24 -13.43 17.31 -10.57
C ARG A 24 -13.73 16.65 -11.92
N ALA A 25 -13.60 17.38 -13.01
CA ALA A 25 -13.82 16.82 -14.35
C ALA A 25 -12.82 15.70 -14.66
N ASP A 26 -11.55 15.90 -14.32
CA ASP A 26 -10.51 14.89 -14.49
C ASP A 26 -10.79 13.64 -13.64
N LEU A 27 -11.16 13.82 -12.37
CA LEU A 27 -11.51 12.73 -11.48
C LEU A 27 -12.78 11.97 -11.95
N LYS A 28 -13.77 12.70 -12.49
CA LYS A 28 -14.95 12.06 -13.11
C LYS A 28 -14.59 11.26 -14.35
N GLY A 29 -13.63 11.73 -15.12
CA GLY A 29 -13.10 11.02 -16.30
C GLY A 29 -12.51 9.64 -15.98
N ILE A 30 -12.06 9.43 -14.77
CA ILE A 30 -11.55 8.13 -14.28
C ILE A 30 -12.53 7.38 -13.37
N GLY A 31 -13.80 7.84 -13.30
CA GLY A 31 -14.90 7.09 -12.70
C GLY A 31 -15.34 7.52 -11.30
N PHE A 32 -14.86 8.66 -10.77
CA PHE A 32 -15.37 9.21 -9.51
C PHE A 32 -16.56 10.13 -9.79
N ASP A 33 -17.71 9.86 -9.20
CA ASP A 33 -18.90 10.69 -9.28
C ASP A 33 -18.95 11.80 -8.22
N ASP A 34 -19.98 12.62 -8.25
CA ASP A 34 -20.15 13.70 -7.28
C ASP A 34 -20.32 13.20 -5.85
N GLU A 35 -20.96 12.04 -5.67
CA GLU A 35 -21.09 11.42 -4.36
C GLU A 35 -19.72 11.02 -3.80
N ALA A 36 -18.90 10.36 -4.59
CA ALA A 36 -17.55 9.99 -4.20
C ALA A 36 -16.68 11.21 -3.86
N LEU A 37 -16.77 12.27 -4.68
CA LEU A 37 -16.00 13.50 -4.46
C LEU A 37 -16.49 14.34 -3.28
N SER A 38 -17.70 14.09 -2.77
CA SER A 38 -18.22 14.74 -1.55
C SER A 38 -17.66 14.14 -0.26
N LYS A 39 -17.08 12.93 -0.32
CA LYS A 39 -16.57 12.16 0.82
C LYS A 39 -15.08 12.43 1.09
N PRO A 40 -14.57 12.10 2.30
CA PRO A 40 -13.12 12.13 2.55
C PRO A 40 -12.37 11.17 1.64
N ILE A 41 -11.22 11.59 1.13
CA ILE A 41 -10.35 10.77 0.29
C ILE A 41 -9.37 10.00 1.18
N ILE A 42 -9.44 8.68 1.10
CA ILE A 42 -8.57 7.78 1.85
C ILE A 42 -7.62 7.08 0.89
N GLY A 43 -6.32 7.35 1.03
CA GLY A 43 -5.30 6.64 0.29
C GLY A 43 -5.26 5.17 0.67
N VAL A 44 -5.15 4.27 -0.30
CA VAL A 44 -4.89 2.85 -0.08
C VAL A 44 -3.55 2.54 -0.74
N ALA A 45 -2.49 2.64 0.05
CA ALA A 45 -1.13 2.46 -0.43
C ALA A 45 -0.66 1.02 -0.23
N HIS A 46 -0.05 0.43 -1.23
CA HIS A 46 0.54 -0.89 -1.14
C HIS A 46 1.77 -1.03 -2.02
N SER A 47 2.53 -2.08 -1.81
CA SER A 47 3.77 -2.38 -2.54
C SER A 47 3.68 -3.71 -3.28
N TRP A 48 2.57 -3.93 -4.00
CA TRP A 48 2.41 -5.11 -4.85
C TRP A 48 3.42 -5.10 -5.99
N ILE A 49 4.08 -6.23 -6.18
CA ILE A 49 4.95 -6.49 -7.32
C ILE A 49 5.06 -8.01 -7.53
N GLU A 50 5.19 -8.47 -8.77
CA GLU A 50 5.27 -9.89 -9.07
C GLU A 50 6.56 -10.55 -8.57
N THR A 51 7.64 -9.77 -8.44
CA THR A 51 8.94 -10.25 -8.00
C THR A 51 9.10 -10.34 -6.48
N MET A 52 8.02 -10.13 -5.70
CA MET A 52 8.10 -10.14 -4.25
C MET A 52 6.98 -10.97 -3.61
N PRO A 53 7.24 -12.23 -3.28
CA PRO A 53 6.22 -13.15 -2.75
C PRO A 53 5.49 -12.61 -1.52
N CYS A 54 6.19 -11.95 -0.60
CA CYS A 54 5.59 -11.38 0.61
C CYS A 54 4.53 -10.30 0.33
N ASN A 55 4.61 -9.65 -0.83
CA ASN A 55 3.72 -8.56 -1.20
C ASN A 55 2.79 -8.91 -2.37
N PHE A 56 2.90 -10.13 -2.90
CA PHE A 56 2.11 -10.57 -4.05
C PHE A 56 0.60 -10.50 -3.78
N ASN A 57 0.17 -10.75 -2.54
CA ASN A 57 -1.23 -10.69 -2.15
C ASN A 57 -1.77 -9.26 -1.89
N ASN A 58 -0.89 -8.26 -1.80
CA ASN A 58 -1.30 -6.90 -1.42
C ASN A 58 -2.34 -6.30 -2.36
N ARG A 59 -2.31 -6.63 -3.65
CA ARG A 59 -3.29 -6.15 -4.62
C ARG A 59 -4.71 -6.68 -4.35
N VAL A 60 -4.81 -7.94 -3.93
CA VAL A 60 -6.09 -8.54 -3.54
C VAL A 60 -6.61 -7.91 -2.25
N LEU A 61 -5.72 -7.72 -1.28
CA LEU A 61 -6.06 -7.05 -0.02
C LEU A 61 -6.48 -5.59 -0.25
N ALA A 62 -5.80 -4.87 -1.14
CA ALA A 62 -6.16 -3.49 -1.48
C ALA A 62 -7.59 -3.38 -2.01
N ALA A 63 -8.03 -4.33 -2.82
CA ALA A 63 -9.43 -4.38 -3.28
C ALA A 63 -10.41 -4.50 -2.10
N LYS A 64 -10.10 -5.35 -1.10
CA LYS A 64 -10.92 -5.52 0.11
C LYS A 64 -10.89 -4.29 1.01
N VAL A 65 -9.73 -3.68 1.19
CA VAL A 65 -9.61 -2.41 1.92
C VAL A 65 -10.45 -1.32 1.27
N LYS A 66 -10.44 -1.22 -0.06
CA LYS A 66 -11.29 -0.25 -0.80
C LYS A 66 -12.78 -0.49 -0.58
N GLU A 67 -13.22 -1.75 -0.52
CA GLU A 67 -14.61 -2.10 -0.16
C GLU A 67 -14.94 -1.58 1.25
N GLY A 68 -14.06 -1.83 2.23
CA GLY A 68 -14.22 -1.37 3.62
C GLY A 68 -14.26 0.16 3.75
N VAL A 69 -13.38 0.86 3.04
CA VAL A 69 -13.36 2.33 3.03
C VAL A 69 -14.68 2.89 2.47
N ARG A 70 -15.21 2.32 1.39
CA ARG A 70 -16.51 2.73 0.85
C ARG A 70 -17.65 2.46 1.83
N ALA A 71 -17.64 1.30 2.47
CA ALA A 71 -18.65 0.95 3.48
C ALA A 71 -18.62 1.90 4.69
N ALA A 72 -17.44 2.42 5.04
CA ALA A 72 -17.27 3.42 6.09
C ALA A 72 -17.57 4.86 5.65
N GLY A 73 -18.00 5.08 4.41
CA GLY A 73 -18.35 6.41 3.90
C GLY A 73 -17.20 7.24 3.36
N GLY A 74 -16.05 6.64 3.10
CA GLY A 74 -14.89 7.29 2.45
C GLY A 74 -14.77 6.95 0.97
N THR A 75 -13.98 7.72 0.25
CA THR A 75 -13.60 7.45 -1.14
C THR A 75 -12.17 6.92 -1.18
N PRO A 76 -11.95 5.64 -1.50
CA PRO A 76 -10.63 5.07 -1.58
C PRO A 76 -9.93 5.45 -2.88
N MET A 77 -8.67 5.86 -2.80
CA MET A 77 -7.77 6.04 -3.94
C MET A 77 -6.54 5.16 -3.77
N GLU A 78 -6.35 4.23 -4.70
CA GLU A 78 -5.28 3.25 -4.64
C GLU A 78 -3.97 3.80 -5.16
N VAL A 79 -2.89 3.51 -4.44
CA VAL A 79 -1.51 3.90 -4.77
C VAL A 79 -0.62 2.70 -4.65
N ASN A 80 0.19 2.44 -5.67
CA ASN A 80 1.22 1.42 -5.63
C ASN A 80 2.62 2.06 -5.53
N THR A 81 3.47 1.52 -4.68
CA THR A 81 4.89 1.89 -4.59
C THR A 81 5.79 0.71 -4.96
N ILE A 82 7.10 0.94 -4.98
CA ILE A 82 8.10 -0.09 -5.29
C ILE A 82 8.27 -1.08 -4.14
N ALA A 83 8.87 -2.22 -4.45
CA ALA A 83 9.38 -3.18 -3.47
C ALA A 83 10.60 -3.92 -4.00
N ILE A 84 11.53 -4.29 -3.12
CA ILE A 84 12.67 -5.17 -3.42
C ILE A 84 12.61 -6.34 -2.45
N SER A 85 12.65 -7.55 -2.98
CA SER A 85 12.62 -8.77 -2.17
C SER A 85 14.01 -9.14 -1.68
N ASP A 86 14.25 -9.02 -0.38
CA ASP A 86 15.51 -9.44 0.24
C ASP A 86 15.76 -10.93 0.01
N GLY A 87 14.74 -11.77 0.19
CA GLY A 87 14.88 -13.22 0.04
C GLY A 87 15.26 -13.66 -1.38
N ILE A 88 14.74 -12.98 -2.41
CA ILE A 88 15.06 -13.31 -3.81
C ILE A 88 16.43 -12.75 -4.21
N THR A 89 16.77 -11.55 -3.73
CA THR A 89 18.00 -10.85 -4.15
C THR A 89 19.21 -11.16 -3.27
N MET A 90 19.02 -11.86 -2.15
CA MET A 90 20.09 -12.19 -1.21
C MET A 90 21.29 -12.86 -1.91
N GLY A 91 22.51 -12.40 -1.57
CA GLY A 91 23.75 -12.90 -2.18
C GLY A 91 24.04 -12.35 -3.58
N THR A 92 23.21 -11.51 -4.15
CA THR A 92 23.40 -10.89 -5.47
C THR A 92 23.67 -9.38 -5.39
N GLU A 93 24.08 -8.77 -6.49
CA GLU A 93 24.21 -7.30 -6.61
C GLU A 93 22.86 -6.59 -6.35
N GLY A 94 21.74 -7.23 -6.66
CA GLY A 94 20.41 -6.69 -6.42
C GLY A 94 20.13 -6.39 -4.95
N MET A 95 20.70 -7.15 -4.03
CA MET A 95 20.53 -6.94 -2.59
C MET A 95 21.05 -5.56 -2.12
N LYS A 96 22.00 -4.97 -2.82
CA LYS A 96 22.54 -3.63 -2.50
C LYS A 96 21.48 -2.54 -2.62
N THR A 97 20.44 -2.74 -3.40
CA THR A 97 19.34 -1.79 -3.58
C THR A 97 18.25 -1.93 -2.52
N SER A 98 18.22 -3.04 -1.80
CA SER A 98 17.15 -3.34 -0.84
C SER A 98 17.02 -2.29 0.25
N LEU A 99 18.11 -1.95 0.94
CA LEU A 99 18.06 -0.98 2.03
C LEU A 99 17.62 0.41 1.54
N THR A 100 18.12 0.83 0.38
CA THR A 100 17.74 2.11 -0.23
C THR A 100 16.27 2.17 -0.59
N SER A 101 15.66 1.04 -0.98
CA SER A 101 14.25 0.99 -1.34
C SER A 101 13.32 1.43 -0.21
N ARG A 102 13.71 1.25 1.05
CA ARG A 102 12.95 1.70 2.21
C ARG A 102 12.65 3.20 2.17
N GLU A 103 13.67 4.03 1.87
CA GLU A 103 13.51 5.48 1.78
C GLU A 103 12.62 5.86 0.58
N VAL A 104 12.84 5.23 -0.56
CA VAL A 104 12.05 5.49 -1.77
C VAL A 104 10.57 5.12 -1.55
N ILE A 105 10.29 4.02 -0.84
CA ILE A 105 8.92 3.64 -0.44
C ILE A 105 8.31 4.74 0.43
N ALA A 106 9.04 5.18 1.46
CA ALA A 106 8.56 6.22 2.36
C ALA A 106 8.29 7.52 1.60
N ASP A 107 9.22 7.97 0.78
CA ASP A 107 9.13 9.21 0.02
C ASP A 107 7.99 9.16 -1.00
N SER A 108 7.83 8.05 -1.73
CA SER A 108 6.78 7.92 -2.74
C SER A 108 5.37 7.97 -2.14
N ILE A 109 5.15 7.30 -1.03
CA ILE A 109 3.87 7.31 -0.31
C ILE A 109 3.59 8.71 0.25
N GLU A 110 4.60 9.34 0.86
CA GLU A 110 4.47 10.69 1.41
C GLU A 110 4.13 11.70 0.32
N LEU A 111 4.86 11.69 -0.80
CA LEU A 111 4.64 12.61 -1.91
C LEU A 111 3.24 12.48 -2.51
N VAL A 112 2.78 11.25 -2.75
CA VAL A 112 1.44 11.04 -3.30
C VAL A 112 0.35 11.49 -2.33
N ALA A 113 0.47 11.13 -1.05
CA ALA A 113 -0.55 11.49 -0.06
C ALA A 113 -0.62 13.01 0.20
N ARG A 114 0.54 13.69 0.21
CA ARG A 114 0.60 15.16 0.32
C ARG A 114 0.11 15.84 -0.95
N GLY A 115 0.55 15.37 -2.12
CA GLY A 115 0.22 15.98 -3.40
C GLY A 115 -1.27 15.86 -3.75
N HIS A 116 -1.90 14.75 -3.37
CA HIS A 116 -3.33 14.53 -3.59
C HIS A 116 -4.19 14.79 -2.35
N LEU A 117 -3.62 15.39 -1.32
CA LEU A 117 -4.35 15.90 -0.14
C LEU A 117 -5.24 14.84 0.52
N PHE A 118 -4.73 13.63 0.72
CA PHE A 118 -5.49 12.57 1.38
C PHE A 118 -5.85 12.95 2.82
N ASP A 119 -7.08 12.68 3.22
CA ASP A 119 -7.57 12.91 4.58
C ASP A 119 -7.12 11.81 5.56
N GLY A 120 -6.86 10.64 5.03
CA GLY A 120 -6.33 9.50 5.76
C GLY A 120 -5.67 8.49 4.82
N ILE A 121 -5.01 7.50 5.39
CA ILE A 121 -4.30 6.48 4.60
C ILE A 121 -4.38 5.09 5.23
N VAL A 122 -4.63 4.08 4.42
CA VAL A 122 -4.44 2.67 4.80
C VAL A 122 -3.29 2.14 3.98
N CYS A 123 -2.26 1.64 4.64
CA CYS A 123 -1.07 1.10 3.99
C CYS A 123 -1.00 -0.41 4.18
N ILE A 124 -0.73 -1.14 3.11
CA ILE A 124 -0.63 -2.59 3.10
C ILE A 124 0.79 -2.98 2.68
N SER A 125 1.50 -3.67 3.56
CA SER A 125 2.86 -4.12 3.27
C SER A 125 3.22 -5.38 4.06
N GLY A 126 4.25 -6.09 3.66
CA GLY A 126 4.56 -7.38 4.27
C GLY A 126 6.00 -7.84 4.08
N CYS A 127 7.02 -7.00 4.28
CA CYS A 127 8.42 -7.44 4.23
C CYS A 127 9.38 -6.46 4.89
N ASP A 128 10.64 -6.85 5.03
CA ASP A 128 11.70 -6.18 5.81
C ASP A 128 11.90 -4.69 5.51
N LYS A 129 11.72 -4.28 4.27
CA LYS A 129 11.91 -2.87 3.85
C LYS A 129 10.59 -2.16 3.59
N THR A 130 9.56 -2.89 3.13
CA THR A 130 8.26 -2.30 2.83
C THR A 130 7.51 -1.88 4.09
N ILE A 131 7.58 -2.67 5.16
CA ILE A 131 6.95 -2.34 6.44
C ILE A 131 7.54 -1.05 7.04
N PRO A 132 8.86 -0.96 7.30
CA PRO A 132 9.41 0.27 7.88
C PRO A 132 9.27 1.47 6.95
N GLY A 133 9.42 1.32 5.62
CA GLY A 133 9.20 2.40 4.66
C GLY A 133 7.78 2.96 4.74
N THR A 134 6.80 2.09 4.81
CA THR A 134 5.39 2.45 4.98
C THR A 134 5.13 3.19 6.29
N VAL A 135 5.66 2.68 7.42
CA VAL A 135 5.49 3.31 8.73
C VAL A 135 6.18 4.68 8.78
N MET A 136 7.36 4.81 8.17
CA MET A 136 8.05 6.10 8.05
C MET A 136 7.20 7.14 7.30
N ALA A 137 6.59 6.75 6.18
CA ALA A 137 5.68 7.62 5.43
C ALA A 137 4.51 8.09 6.30
N MET A 138 3.85 7.16 7.00
CA MET A 138 2.73 7.46 7.88
C MET A 138 3.12 8.44 9.00
N ALA A 139 4.28 8.23 9.64
CA ALA A 139 4.79 9.11 10.68
C ALA A 139 5.07 10.52 10.16
N ARG A 140 5.62 10.65 8.95
CA ARG A 140 5.91 11.93 8.31
C ARG A 140 4.64 12.68 7.86
N LEU A 141 3.60 11.94 7.44
CA LEU A 141 2.35 12.52 6.95
C LEU A 141 1.52 13.19 8.03
N ASN A 142 1.56 12.69 9.24
CA ASN A 142 0.76 13.17 10.38
C ASN A 142 -0.73 13.34 10.02
N ILE A 143 -1.30 12.31 9.40
CA ILE A 143 -2.74 12.16 9.12
C ILE A 143 -3.23 10.85 9.72
N PRO A 144 -4.54 10.67 9.94
CA PRO A 144 -5.07 9.38 10.36
C PRO A 144 -4.59 8.25 9.43
N GLY A 145 -4.00 7.23 10.00
CA GLY A 145 -3.44 6.14 9.21
C GLY A 145 -3.52 4.79 9.89
N LEU A 146 -3.67 3.74 9.10
CA LEU A 146 -3.66 2.35 9.52
C LEU A 146 -2.66 1.57 8.67
N MET A 147 -1.77 0.83 9.33
CA MET A 147 -0.91 -0.13 8.67
C MET A 147 -1.51 -1.53 8.79
N LEU A 148 -1.76 -2.16 7.64
CA LEU A 148 -2.22 -3.55 7.54
C LEU A 148 -1.06 -4.44 7.09
N TYR A 149 -0.73 -5.43 7.90
CA TYR A 149 0.24 -6.45 7.51
C TYR A 149 -0.35 -7.39 6.46
N GLY A 150 0.30 -7.50 5.31
CA GLY A 150 -0.17 -8.27 4.14
C GLY A 150 -0.07 -9.79 4.31
N GLY A 151 0.47 -10.28 5.42
CA GLY A 151 0.67 -11.69 5.70
C GLY A 151 2.04 -12.24 5.26
N PRO A 152 2.34 -13.49 5.60
CA PRO A 152 3.54 -14.19 5.15
C PRO A 152 3.41 -14.61 3.68
N ILE A 153 4.50 -15.11 3.13
CA ILE A 153 4.50 -15.78 1.82
C ILE A 153 3.61 -17.02 1.84
N LEU A 154 3.04 -17.37 0.69
CA LEU A 154 2.32 -18.63 0.55
C LEU A 154 3.31 -19.81 0.66
N PRO A 155 2.91 -20.94 1.26
CA PRO A 155 3.75 -22.12 1.32
C PRO A 155 4.00 -22.67 -0.09
N GLY A 156 5.21 -23.16 -0.32
CA GLY A 156 5.51 -24.00 -1.47
C GLY A 156 5.02 -25.42 -1.26
N HIS A 157 4.85 -26.19 -2.34
CA HIS A 157 4.44 -27.59 -2.27
C HIS A 157 5.60 -28.50 -2.64
N PHE A 158 6.00 -29.39 -1.70
CA PHE A 158 7.11 -30.32 -1.91
C PHE A 158 6.80 -31.69 -1.34
N GLN A 159 7.02 -32.73 -2.16
CA GLN A 159 6.76 -34.13 -1.79
C GLN A 159 5.37 -34.38 -1.17
N GLY A 160 4.33 -33.77 -1.76
CA GLY A 160 2.95 -33.96 -1.34
C GLY A 160 2.52 -33.21 -0.07
N ARG A 161 3.29 -32.24 0.42
CA ARG A 161 2.97 -31.40 1.58
C ARG A 161 3.37 -29.95 1.37
N ASP A 162 2.65 -29.06 2.04
CA ASP A 162 2.98 -27.65 2.06
C ASP A 162 4.19 -27.41 2.96
N VAL A 163 5.17 -26.66 2.44
CA VAL A 163 6.39 -26.29 3.17
C VAL A 163 6.56 -24.78 3.17
N ALA A 164 6.76 -24.21 4.35
CA ALA A 164 7.22 -22.83 4.50
C ALA A 164 8.74 -22.77 4.28
N CYS A 165 9.28 -21.57 4.11
CA CYS A 165 10.70 -21.33 3.86
C CYS A 165 11.59 -22.21 4.76
N LEU A 166 12.51 -22.94 4.16
CA LEU A 166 13.48 -23.75 4.91
C LEU A 166 14.46 -22.84 5.63
N LEU A 167 14.62 -23.09 6.93
CA LEU A 167 15.49 -22.31 7.81
C LEU A 167 16.99 -22.54 7.55
N PHE A 168 17.35 -23.61 6.80
CA PHE A 168 18.74 -23.97 6.52
C PHE A 168 18.97 -24.22 5.03
N PRO A 169 19.67 -23.29 4.35
CA PRO A 169 20.01 -23.46 2.92
C PRO A 169 20.81 -24.74 2.62
N SER A 170 21.56 -25.28 3.60
CA SER A 170 22.34 -26.49 3.45
C SER A 170 21.52 -27.77 3.32
N ASP A 171 20.25 -27.73 3.74
CA ASP A 171 19.36 -28.89 3.73
C ASP A 171 18.35 -28.84 2.57
N ALA A 172 18.38 -27.76 1.79
CA ALA A 172 17.55 -27.63 0.61
C ALA A 172 18.24 -28.28 -0.60
N PRO A 173 17.72 -29.39 -1.14
CA PRO A 173 18.17 -29.82 -2.47
C PRO A 173 17.84 -28.68 -3.46
N ASP A 174 18.68 -28.50 -4.48
CA ASP A 174 18.67 -27.44 -5.49
C ASP A 174 17.32 -27.22 -6.23
N HIS A 175 16.30 -27.96 -5.85
CA HIS A 175 14.95 -27.97 -6.46
C HIS A 175 13.83 -27.53 -5.52
N LEU A 176 14.13 -27.02 -4.33
CA LEU A 176 13.11 -26.48 -3.44
C LEU A 176 12.89 -25.00 -3.74
N PRO A 177 11.74 -24.62 -4.30
CA PRO A 177 11.37 -23.23 -4.34
C PRO A 177 11.15 -22.74 -2.89
N CYS A 178 12.01 -21.88 -2.40
CA CYS A 178 11.71 -21.01 -1.26
C CYS A 178 10.80 -19.89 -1.77
N PHE A 179 9.50 -20.10 -1.72
CA PHE A 179 8.50 -19.09 -2.05
C PHE A 179 7.87 -18.53 -0.79
#